data_721cd4abe60c8a1099c10cd8bdc61b5b
#
_entry.id   721cd4abe60c8a1099c10cd8bdc61b5b
#
_cell.length_a   1.000
_cell.length_b   1.000
_cell.length_c   1.000
_cell.angle_alpha   90.00
_cell.angle_beta   90.00
_cell.angle_gamma   90.00
#
_symmetry.space_group_name_H-M   'P 1'
#
loop_
_entity.id
_entity.type
_entity.pdbx_description
1 polymer ?
#
loop_
_entity_poly.entity_id
_entity_poly.type
_entity_poly.pdbx_seq_one_letter_code
_entity_poly.pdbx_strand_id
1 'polypeptide(L)'
;LSIRRQRQMCIRDRNKYFVICSNVLGGCVGTTGPNEINPKTNKIYGIEFPTITIQDMVRVQKILVDELKIDKLLSVIGGSMGSMQVMQWAASYPESLRSIISIAGALKHSAQNIAFDEAGRQSIMLDPNWKKGNYIIEDTKPENGLSVARMIAHITYLSDAAFQKKFGRNLQEKQDLSFGFDIDFQVESYLRYQGKSFVDRFDANSYLYMTRAMDYFDVSEPVSYTHLRAHET
;
A
#
# COMPACT_ATOMS: atom_id res chain seq x y z
N LEU A 1 -9.62 11.57 1.56
CA LEU A 1 -11.08 11.30 1.64
C LEU A 1 -11.58 11.83 2.97
N SER A 2 -12.46 12.84 2.94
CA SER A 2 -12.93 13.42 4.19
C SER A 2 -13.72 12.38 4.98
N ILE A 3 -13.48 12.31 6.27
CA ILE A 3 -14.20 11.48 7.25
C ILE A 3 -15.73 11.62 7.11
N ARG A 4 -16.23 12.74 6.60
CA ARG A 4 -17.67 12.97 6.33
C ARG A 4 -18.23 12.08 5.19
N ARG A 5 -17.48 11.81 4.12
CA ARG A 5 -17.94 10.91 3.04
C ARG A 5 -17.95 9.45 3.47
N GLN A 6 -16.98 9.03 4.26
CA GLN A 6 -16.99 7.69 4.88
C GLN A 6 -18.18 7.53 5.84
N ARG A 7 -18.52 8.56 6.65
CA ARG A 7 -19.70 8.53 7.53
C ARG A 7 -21.02 8.41 6.77
N GLN A 8 -21.19 9.06 5.62
CA GLN A 8 -22.43 8.98 4.86
C GLN A 8 -22.60 7.64 4.13
N MET A 9 -21.54 7.05 3.56
CA MET A 9 -21.60 5.69 3.00
C MET A 9 -21.92 4.65 4.08
N CYS A 10 -21.23 4.70 5.22
CA CYS A 10 -21.44 3.80 6.33
C CYS A 10 -22.86 3.89 6.96
N ILE A 11 -23.51 5.06 6.94
CA ILE A 11 -24.85 5.23 7.56
C ILE A 11 -25.94 4.52 6.74
N ARG A 12 -25.88 4.53 5.42
CA ARG A 12 -26.89 3.87 4.56
C ARG A 12 -26.80 2.34 4.63
N ASP A 13 -25.60 1.81 4.81
CA ASP A 13 -25.38 0.37 4.77
C ASP A 13 -25.54 -0.30 6.15
N ARG A 14 -25.34 0.42 7.24
CA ARG A 14 -25.43 -0.10 8.62
C ARG A 14 -26.81 -0.66 9.03
N ASN A 15 -27.85 -0.26 8.36
CA ASN A 15 -29.20 -0.80 8.62
C ASN A 15 -29.42 -2.20 8.02
N LYS A 16 -28.56 -2.62 7.09
CA LYS A 16 -28.65 -3.90 6.39
C LYS A 16 -27.42 -4.77 6.55
N TYR A 17 -26.24 -4.15 6.70
CA TYR A 17 -24.97 -4.84 6.67
C TYR A 17 -24.08 -4.45 7.85
N PHE A 18 -23.39 -5.43 8.39
CA PHE A 18 -22.29 -5.20 9.30
C PHE A 18 -21.00 -5.02 8.46
N VAL A 19 -20.52 -3.79 8.35
CA VAL A 19 -19.36 -3.44 7.51
C VAL A 19 -18.11 -3.41 8.36
N ILE A 20 -17.10 -4.18 7.97
CA ILE A 20 -15.79 -4.27 8.64
C ILE A 20 -14.73 -3.71 7.68
N CYS A 21 -13.84 -2.89 8.19
CA CYS A 21 -12.63 -2.43 7.48
C CYS A 21 -11.48 -2.40 8.48
N SER A 22 -10.64 -3.42 8.43
CA SER A 22 -9.43 -3.51 9.26
C SER A 22 -8.28 -2.71 8.65
N ASN A 23 -7.37 -2.22 9.49
CA ASN A 23 -6.08 -1.75 9.01
C ASN A 23 -5.23 -2.93 8.52
N VAL A 24 -4.39 -2.67 7.53
CA VAL A 24 -3.57 -3.70 6.90
C VAL A 24 -2.32 -3.94 7.74
N LEU A 25 -2.04 -5.20 8.07
CA LEU A 25 -0.81 -5.60 8.76
C LEU A 25 0.43 -5.05 8.03
N GLY A 26 1.39 -4.52 8.76
CA GLY A 26 2.57 -3.85 8.22
C GLY A 26 2.33 -2.40 7.80
N GLY A 27 1.09 -1.89 7.92
CA GLY A 27 0.75 -0.49 7.70
C GLY A 27 1.29 0.43 8.78
N CYS A 28 1.15 1.73 8.56
CA CYS A 28 1.72 2.76 9.44
C CYS A 28 0.76 3.32 10.48
N VAL A 29 -0.50 2.86 10.51
CA VAL A 29 -1.51 3.37 11.45
C VAL A 29 -2.46 2.26 11.88
N GLY A 30 -2.66 2.10 13.20
CA GLY A 30 -3.70 1.26 13.79
C GLY A 30 -3.54 -0.25 13.58
N THR A 31 -2.33 -0.70 13.34
CA THR A 31 -1.95 -2.11 13.18
C THR A 31 -0.48 -2.30 13.51
N THR A 32 -0.05 -3.53 13.74
CA THR A 32 1.37 -3.83 13.91
C THR A 32 2.12 -3.60 12.59
N GLY A 33 3.16 -2.77 12.65
CA GLY A 33 3.97 -2.40 11.50
C GLY A 33 5.41 -2.05 11.90
N PRO A 34 6.25 -1.62 10.96
CA PRO A 34 7.66 -1.29 11.23
C PRO A 34 7.88 -0.21 12.30
N ASN A 35 6.91 0.68 12.51
CA ASN A 35 7.00 1.76 13.50
C ASN A 35 6.60 1.35 14.92
N GLU A 36 6.08 0.15 15.08
CA GLU A 36 5.63 -0.35 16.36
C GLU A 36 6.80 -0.92 17.19
N ILE A 37 6.60 -1.00 18.50
CA ILE A 37 7.57 -1.59 19.41
C ILE A 37 7.49 -3.12 19.32
N ASN A 38 8.62 -3.76 19.06
CA ASN A 38 8.77 -5.19 19.15
C ASN A 38 8.68 -5.63 20.63
N PRO A 39 7.68 -6.42 21.03
CA PRO A 39 7.48 -6.82 22.43
C PRO A 39 8.58 -7.71 22.98
N LYS A 40 9.39 -8.36 22.12
CA LYS A 40 10.50 -9.21 22.54
C LYS A 40 11.76 -8.40 22.88
N THR A 41 11.99 -7.30 22.18
CA THR A 41 13.22 -6.50 22.33
C THR A 41 12.98 -5.16 23.01
N ASN A 42 11.72 -4.74 23.14
CA ASN A 42 11.29 -3.42 23.59
C ASN A 42 11.90 -2.26 22.79
N LYS A 43 12.18 -2.51 21.49
CA LYS A 43 12.67 -1.52 20.52
C LYS A 43 11.72 -1.43 19.34
N ILE A 44 11.74 -0.31 18.62
CA ILE A 44 11.02 -0.17 17.35
C ILE A 44 11.53 -1.24 16.38
N TYR A 45 10.62 -1.90 15.65
CA TYR A 45 10.99 -2.90 14.66
C TYR A 45 11.89 -2.34 13.56
N GLY A 46 11.56 -1.17 13.01
CA GLY A 46 12.29 -0.61 11.89
C GLY A 46 12.38 -1.58 10.71
N ILE A 47 13.59 -1.75 10.19
CA ILE A 47 13.88 -2.70 9.09
C ILE A 47 13.96 -4.17 9.56
N GLU A 48 13.93 -4.42 10.87
CA GLU A 48 13.87 -5.76 11.43
C GLU A 48 12.43 -6.30 11.54
N PHE A 49 11.44 -5.52 11.06
CA PHE A 49 10.07 -6.00 10.97
C PHE A 49 10.02 -7.26 10.09
N PRO A 50 9.27 -8.30 10.47
CA PRO A 50 9.18 -9.51 9.68
C PRO A 50 8.67 -9.23 8.26
N THR A 51 9.25 -9.90 7.28
CA THR A 51 8.68 -9.87 5.92
C THR A 51 7.29 -10.48 5.96
N ILE A 52 6.32 -9.72 5.50
CA ILE A 52 4.92 -10.11 5.45
C ILE A 52 4.47 -10.32 4.01
N THR A 53 3.42 -11.11 3.84
CA THR A 53 2.79 -11.41 2.56
C THR A 53 1.33 -10.98 2.55
N ILE A 54 0.71 -10.92 1.39
CA ILE A 54 -0.74 -10.73 1.25
C ILE A 54 -1.51 -11.84 2.00
N GLN A 55 -0.97 -13.05 2.01
CA GLN A 55 -1.56 -14.16 2.74
C GLN A 55 -1.56 -13.91 4.26
N ASP A 56 -0.50 -13.36 4.82
CA ASP A 56 -0.44 -13.02 6.25
C ASP A 56 -1.44 -11.93 6.62
N MET A 57 -1.60 -10.91 5.76
CA MET A 57 -2.62 -9.88 5.95
C MET A 57 -4.02 -10.50 6.02
N VAL A 58 -4.33 -11.43 5.11
CA VAL A 58 -5.62 -12.12 5.06
C VAL A 58 -5.81 -13.07 6.25
N ARG A 59 -4.77 -13.75 6.72
CA ARG A 59 -4.82 -14.56 7.94
C ARG A 59 -5.21 -13.73 9.18
N VAL A 60 -4.61 -12.55 9.34
CA VAL A 60 -4.96 -11.64 10.45
C VAL A 60 -6.41 -11.16 10.32
N GLN A 61 -6.87 -10.85 9.11
CA GLN A 61 -8.27 -10.49 8.87
C GLN A 61 -9.22 -11.65 9.20
N LYS A 62 -8.84 -12.89 8.87
CA LYS A 62 -9.62 -14.08 9.20
C LYS A 62 -9.75 -14.25 10.71
N ILE A 63 -8.66 -14.08 11.46
CA ILE A 63 -8.69 -14.11 12.93
C ILE A 63 -9.69 -13.08 13.47
N LEU A 64 -9.67 -11.85 12.95
CA LEU A 64 -10.63 -10.82 13.34
C LEU A 64 -12.09 -11.23 13.06
N VAL A 65 -12.35 -11.81 11.89
CA VAL A 65 -13.70 -12.29 11.51
C VAL A 65 -14.17 -13.39 12.45
N ASP A 66 -13.28 -14.31 12.85
CA ASP A 66 -13.56 -15.40 13.78
C ASP A 66 -13.84 -14.88 15.20
N GLU A 67 -13.03 -13.94 15.70
CA GLU A 67 -13.25 -13.28 16.98
C GLU A 67 -14.58 -12.53 17.05
N LEU A 68 -15.03 -11.97 15.92
CA LEU A 68 -16.35 -11.35 15.78
C LEU A 68 -17.48 -12.37 15.66
N LYS A 69 -17.17 -13.68 15.65
CA LYS A 69 -18.12 -14.80 15.52
C LYS A 69 -18.97 -14.70 14.25
N ILE A 70 -18.34 -14.34 13.14
CA ILE A 70 -18.98 -14.24 11.83
C ILE A 70 -18.65 -15.51 11.04
N ASP A 71 -19.64 -16.38 10.88
CA ASP A 71 -19.44 -17.66 10.19
C ASP A 71 -19.20 -17.47 8.68
N LYS A 72 -19.89 -16.51 8.06
CA LYS A 72 -19.81 -16.30 6.62
C LYS A 72 -19.99 -14.84 6.23
N LEU A 73 -19.00 -14.30 5.53
CA LEU A 73 -19.05 -12.95 4.95
C LEU A 73 -19.98 -12.93 3.73
N LEU A 74 -20.79 -11.88 3.60
CA LEU A 74 -21.59 -11.66 2.40
C LEU A 74 -20.70 -11.35 1.20
N SER A 75 -19.71 -10.48 1.38
CA SER A 75 -18.76 -10.13 0.33
C SER A 75 -17.46 -9.60 0.92
N VAL A 76 -16.33 -9.92 0.27
CA VAL A 76 -15.06 -9.27 0.51
C VAL A 76 -14.76 -8.35 -0.68
N ILE A 77 -14.49 -7.07 -0.41
CA ILE A 77 -14.36 -6.04 -1.44
C ILE A 77 -13.04 -5.31 -1.26
N GLY A 78 -12.27 -5.16 -2.32
CA GLY A 78 -11.01 -4.43 -2.24
C GLY A 78 -10.50 -3.92 -3.59
N GLY A 79 -9.75 -2.82 -3.53
CA GLY A 79 -9.12 -2.19 -4.69
C GLY A 79 -7.59 -2.26 -4.63
N SER A 80 -6.91 -2.43 -5.78
CA SER A 80 -5.45 -2.48 -5.88
C SER A 80 -4.87 -3.59 -4.99
N MET A 81 -3.98 -3.30 -4.05
CA MET A 81 -3.50 -4.26 -3.04
C MET A 81 -4.65 -4.92 -2.27
N GLY A 82 -5.73 -4.20 -1.98
CA GLY A 82 -6.94 -4.78 -1.40
C GLY A 82 -7.60 -5.80 -2.30
N SER A 83 -7.51 -5.68 -3.61
CA SER A 83 -7.96 -6.69 -4.56
C SER A 83 -7.12 -7.98 -4.49
N MET A 84 -5.80 -7.87 -4.27
CA MET A 84 -4.94 -9.03 -4.02
C MET A 84 -5.39 -9.76 -2.74
N GLN A 85 -5.70 -9.01 -1.67
CA GLN A 85 -6.25 -9.58 -0.44
C GLN A 85 -7.61 -10.27 -0.67
N VAL A 86 -8.48 -9.67 -1.47
CA VAL A 86 -9.78 -10.27 -1.87
C VAL A 86 -9.60 -11.60 -2.59
N MET A 87 -8.67 -11.67 -3.54
CA MET A 87 -8.35 -12.90 -4.25
C MET A 87 -7.72 -13.95 -3.32
N GLN A 88 -6.86 -13.51 -2.41
CA GLN A 88 -6.29 -14.38 -1.37
C GLN A 88 -7.36 -14.92 -0.41
N TRP A 89 -8.36 -14.13 -0.05
CA TRP A 89 -9.51 -14.58 0.72
C TRP A 89 -10.26 -15.71 0.00
N ALA A 90 -10.54 -15.53 -1.30
CA ALA A 90 -11.22 -16.55 -2.10
C ALA A 90 -10.39 -17.83 -2.23
N ALA A 91 -9.07 -17.72 -2.34
CA ALA A 91 -8.17 -18.86 -2.44
C ALA A 91 -8.00 -19.60 -1.10
N SER A 92 -7.90 -18.87 0.02
CA SER A 92 -7.60 -19.46 1.33
C SER A 92 -8.84 -19.88 2.12
N TYR A 93 -9.96 -19.15 1.97
CA TYR A 93 -11.15 -19.33 2.80
C TYR A 93 -12.46 -19.29 1.98
N PRO A 94 -12.60 -20.09 0.91
CA PRO A 94 -13.76 -20.03 0.00
C PRO A 94 -15.09 -20.28 0.73
N GLU A 95 -15.09 -21.14 1.75
CA GLU A 95 -16.28 -21.46 2.52
C GLU A 95 -16.73 -20.32 3.47
N SER A 96 -15.81 -19.43 3.83
CA SER A 96 -16.08 -18.32 4.75
C SER A 96 -16.68 -17.08 4.09
N LEU A 97 -16.96 -17.12 2.79
CA LEU A 97 -17.52 -15.99 2.04
C LEU A 97 -18.53 -16.44 0.97
N ARG A 98 -19.43 -15.55 0.56
CA ARG A 98 -20.40 -15.80 -0.51
C ARG A 98 -19.98 -15.23 -1.84
N SER A 99 -19.25 -14.11 -1.82
CA SER A 99 -18.83 -13.41 -3.03
C SER A 99 -17.60 -12.55 -2.76
N ILE A 100 -16.92 -12.19 -3.84
CA ILE A 100 -15.82 -11.23 -3.83
C ILE A 100 -16.06 -10.14 -4.86
N ILE A 101 -15.56 -8.93 -4.60
CA ILE A 101 -15.51 -7.82 -5.56
C ILE A 101 -14.06 -7.31 -5.63
N SER A 102 -13.40 -7.69 -6.69
CA SER A 102 -12.01 -7.34 -6.99
C SER A 102 -11.98 -6.13 -7.94
N ILE A 103 -11.33 -5.04 -7.54
CA ILE A 103 -11.30 -3.79 -8.29
C ILE A 103 -9.85 -3.42 -8.60
N ALA A 104 -9.52 -3.25 -9.89
CA ALA A 104 -8.19 -2.81 -10.34
C ALA A 104 -7.03 -3.63 -9.72
N GLY A 105 -7.18 -4.95 -9.65
CA GLY A 105 -6.17 -5.86 -9.14
C GLY A 105 -5.57 -6.74 -10.23
N ALA A 106 -4.53 -7.46 -9.85
CA ALA A 106 -3.88 -8.46 -10.68
C ALA A 106 -3.66 -9.74 -9.88
N LEU A 107 -3.64 -10.91 -10.55
CA LEU A 107 -3.34 -12.21 -9.92
C LEU A 107 -1.88 -12.30 -9.47
N LYS A 108 -1.01 -11.53 -10.08
CA LYS A 108 0.40 -11.32 -9.75
C LYS A 108 0.91 -10.02 -10.37
N HIS A 109 1.99 -9.48 -9.84
CA HIS A 109 2.67 -8.36 -10.47
C HIS A 109 3.37 -8.79 -11.76
N SER A 110 3.28 -7.95 -12.78
CA SER A 110 4.11 -8.05 -13.98
C SER A 110 5.55 -7.58 -13.67
N ALA A 111 6.51 -7.93 -14.54
CA ALA A 111 7.87 -7.41 -14.45
C ALA A 111 7.91 -5.87 -14.40
N GLN A 112 7.01 -5.19 -15.12
CA GLN A 112 6.92 -3.74 -15.11
C GLN A 112 6.44 -3.20 -13.76
N ASN A 113 5.44 -3.83 -13.11
CA ASN A 113 4.99 -3.46 -11.77
C ASN A 113 6.13 -3.61 -10.76
N ILE A 114 6.83 -4.76 -10.78
CA ILE A 114 7.98 -5.03 -9.91
C ILE A 114 9.08 -3.98 -10.13
N ALA A 115 9.34 -3.58 -11.38
CA ALA A 115 10.35 -2.56 -11.70
C ALA A 115 9.99 -1.17 -11.14
N PHE A 116 8.73 -0.75 -11.23
CA PHE A 116 8.26 0.50 -10.63
C PHE A 116 8.35 0.47 -9.09
N ASP A 117 7.95 -0.63 -8.48
CA ASP A 117 8.05 -0.81 -7.03
C ASP A 117 9.51 -0.80 -6.57
N GLU A 118 10.39 -1.48 -7.31
CA GLU A 118 11.83 -1.47 -7.01
C GLU A 118 12.44 -0.08 -7.14
N ALA A 119 12.12 0.68 -8.19
CA ALA A 119 12.57 2.06 -8.33
C ALA A 119 12.09 2.95 -7.16
N GLY A 120 10.85 2.75 -6.71
CA GLY A 120 10.32 3.43 -5.53
C GLY A 120 11.05 3.03 -4.24
N ARG A 121 11.34 1.74 -4.03
CA ARG A 121 12.13 1.27 -2.88
C ARG A 121 13.55 1.84 -2.90
N GLN A 122 14.20 1.82 -4.05
CA GLN A 122 15.55 2.36 -4.18
C GLN A 122 15.60 3.86 -3.91
N SER A 123 14.60 4.64 -4.33
CA SER A 123 14.56 6.07 -4.01
C SER A 123 14.52 6.32 -2.50
N ILE A 124 13.82 5.48 -1.72
CA ILE A 124 13.79 5.55 -0.25
C ILE A 124 15.13 5.12 0.35
N MET A 125 15.66 3.96 -0.07
CA MET A 125 16.86 3.38 0.51
C MET A 125 18.12 4.19 0.22
N LEU A 126 18.15 4.95 -0.88
CA LEU A 126 19.24 5.86 -1.25
C LEU A 126 19.10 7.24 -0.58
N ASP A 127 17.96 7.57 0.03
CA ASP A 127 17.83 8.81 0.79
C ASP A 127 18.73 8.75 2.04
N PRO A 128 19.68 9.72 2.22
CA PRO A 128 20.58 9.73 3.37
C PRO A 128 19.88 9.71 4.74
N ASN A 129 18.63 10.22 4.77
CA ASN A 129 17.84 10.28 5.98
C ASN A 129 17.09 8.97 6.28
N TRP A 130 17.13 7.98 5.40
CA TRP A 130 16.55 6.65 5.68
C TRP A 130 17.34 5.88 6.75
N LYS A 131 18.64 6.16 6.91
CA LYS A 131 19.49 5.60 7.96
C LYS A 131 19.45 4.07 8.03
N LYS A 132 19.43 3.40 6.88
CA LYS A 132 19.29 1.94 6.79
C LYS A 132 18.04 1.40 7.53
N GLY A 133 16.97 2.16 7.50
CA GLY A 133 15.69 1.80 8.16
C GLY A 133 15.55 2.26 9.61
N ASN A 134 16.57 2.91 10.19
CA ASN A 134 16.58 3.35 11.59
C ASN A 134 16.25 4.85 11.76
N TYR A 135 15.69 5.49 10.74
CA TYR A 135 15.42 6.94 10.72
C TYR A 135 14.55 7.42 11.90
N ILE A 136 13.64 6.58 12.42
CA ILE A 136 12.81 6.94 13.58
C ILE A 136 13.66 7.07 14.85
N ILE A 137 14.62 6.15 15.03
CA ILE A 137 15.52 6.15 16.21
C ILE A 137 16.52 7.32 16.10
N GLU A 138 16.90 7.68 14.89
CA GLU A 138 17.84 8.77 14.63
C GLU A 138 17.15 10.14 14.42
N ASP A 139 15.84 10.21 14.69
CA ASP A 139 15.02 11.44 14.54
C ASP A 139 15.19 12.12 13.17
N THR A 140 15.18 11.30 12.10
CA THR A 140 15.24 11.75 10.72
C THR A 140 14.04 11.23 9.94
N LYS A 141 13.86 11.67 8.69
CA LYS A 141 12.81 11.18 7.81
C LYS A 141 13.28 11.19 6.36
N PRO A 142 13.18 10.08 5.62
CA PRO A 142 13.56 10.01 4.21
C PRO A 142 12.48 10.63 3.31
N GLU A 143 12.22 11.92 3.49
CA GLU A 143 11.13 12.64 2.83
C GLU A 143 11.30 12.70 1.32
N ASN A 144 12.53 12.94 0.84
CA ASN A 144 12.82 13.02 -0.58
C ASN A 144 12.60 11.67 -1.26
N GLY A 145 13.16 10.61 -0.69
CA GLY A 145 13.02 9.26 -1.21
C GLY A 145 11.57 8.80 -1.24
N LEU A 146 10.84 8.99 -0.13
CA LEU A 146 9.42 8.63 -0.04
C LEU A 146 8.55 9.46 -0.99
N SER A 147 8.86 10.74 -1.16
CA SER A 147 8.19 11.62 -2.11
C SER A 147 8.37 11.13 -3.56
N VAL A 148 9.61 10.81 -3.95
CA VAL A 148 9.91 10.28 -5.29
C VAL A 148 9.22 8.94 -5.53
N ALA A 149 9.25 8.02 -4.55
CA ALA A 149 8.53 6.75 -4.63
C ALA A 149 7.02 6.97 -4.91
N ARG A 150 6.42 7.97 -4.26
CA ARG A 150 5.02 8.34 -4.50
C ARG A 150 4.77 8.94 -5.87
N MET A 151 5.70 9.76 -6.39
CA MET A 151 5.62 10.31 -7.75
C MET A 151 5.60 9.18 -8.78
N ILE A 152 6.51 8.21 -8.65
CA ILE A 152 6.58 7.02 -9.52
C ILE A 152 5.23 6.28 -9.50
N ALA A 153 4.69 6.00 -8.31
CA ALA A 153 3.38 5.36 -8.18
C ALA A 153 2.27 6.14 -8.88
N HIS A 154 2.25 7.48 -8.79
CA HIS A 154 1.24 8.30 -9.46
C HIS A 154 1.33 8.29 -10.98
N ILE A 155 2.50 8.06 -11.56
CA ILE A 155 2.67 7.86 -13.00
C ILE A 155 1.97 6.58 -13.45
N THR A 156 2.00 5.53 -12.63
CA THR A 156 1.40 4.23 -12.99
C THR A 156 -0.12 4.16 -12.82
N TYR A 157 -0.75 5.15 -12.15
CA TYR A 157 -2.19 5.12 -11.87
C TYR A 157 -3.07 5.54 -13.04
N LEU A 158 -2.51 6.19 -14.05
CA LEU A 158 -3.23 6.67 -15.22
C LEU A 158 -2.57 6.11 -16.49
N SER A 159 -3.38 5.81 -17.49
CA SER A 159 -2.87 5.52 -18.83
C SER A 159 -2.24 6.77 -19.46
N ASP A 160 -1.35 6.59 -20.44
CA ASP A 160 -0.78 7.70 -21.21
C ASP A 160 -1.86 8.62 -21.78
N ALA A 161 -2.90 8.06 -22.39
CA ALA A 161 -4.03 8.82 -22.91
C ALA A 161 -4.75 9.64 -21.83
N ALA A 162 -4.89 9.11 -20.59
CA ALA A 162 -5.48 9.83 -19.49
C ALA A 162 -4.56 10.94 -18.96
N PHE A 163 -3.24 10.72 -18.93
CA PHE A 163 -2.25 11.74 -18.62
C PHE A 163 -2.28 12.87 -19.65
N GLN A 164 -2.26 12.52 -20.94
CA GLN A 164 -2.33 13.49 -22.02
C GLN A 164 -3.63 14.32 -21.96
N LYS A 165 -4.76 13.70 -21.71
CA LYS A 165 -6.06 14.38 -21.57
C LYS A 165 -6.09 15.33 -20.35
N LYS A 166 -5.46 14.91 -19.24
CA LYS A 166 -5.52 15.66 -17.98
C LYS A 166 -4.54 16.82 -17.92
N PHE A 167 -3.34 16.64 -18.41
CA PHE A 167 -2.25 17.59 -18.26
C PHE A 167 -1.73 18.11 -19.60
N GLY A 168 -1.63 17.27 -20.64
CA GLY A 168 -0.97 17.58 -21.89
C GLY A 168 0.43 18.16 -21.65
N ARG A 169 0.71 19.25 -22.33
CA ARG A 169 1.90 20.09 -22.11
C ARG A 169 1.53 21.45 -21.51
N ASN A 170 0.44 21.53 -20.74
CA ASN A 170 -0.03 22.76 -20.15
C ASN A 170 0.98 23.28 -19.12
N LEU A 171 1.27 24.57 -19.21
CA LEU A 171 2.13 25.27 -18.26
C LEU A 171 1.39 25.55 -16.95
N GLN A 172 2.16 25.56 -15.85
CA GLN A 172 1.67 25.84 -14.51
C GLN A 172 1.74 27.35 -14.24
N GLU A 173 0.58 28.02 -14.30
CA GLU A 173 0.43 29.46 -13.94
C GLU A 173 1.46 30.42 -14.58
N LYS A 174 1.94 30.10 -15.79
CA LYS A 174 2.89 30.91 -16.55
C LYS A 174 2.60 30.81 -18.06
N GLN A 175 3.13 31.77 -18.83
CA GLN A 175 2.93 31.83 -20.28
C GLN A 175 4.09 31.23 -21.06
N ASP A 176 5.31 31.32 -20.51
CA ASP A 176 6.54 30.87 -21.17
C ASP A 176 7.30 29.84 -20.33
N LEU A 177 8.16 29.06 -21.00
CA LEU A 177 9.07 28.12 -20.35
C LEU A 177 10.20 28.88 -19.64
N SER A 178 10.57 28.44 -18.44
CA SER A 178 11.66 29.02 -17.66
C SER A 178 13.06 28.55 -18.13
N PHE A 179 13.15 27.46 -18.89
CA PHE A 179 14.39 26.78 -19.29
C PHE A 179 15.33 26.46 -18.12
N GLY A 180 14.74 26.19 -16.94
CA GLY A 180 15.43 25.82 -15.69
C GLY A 180 14.93 24.53 -15.11
N PHE A 181 15.17 24.32 -13.80
CA PHE A 181 14.72 23.14 -13.04
C PHE A 181 13.49 23.43 -12.15
N ASP A 182 12.93 24.62 -12.25
CA ASP A 182 11.66 24.96 -11.61
C ASP A 182 10.49 24.33 -12.34
N ILE A 183 9.30 24.40 -11.72
CA ILE A 183 8.08 23.87 -12.31
C ILE A 183 7.69 24.67 -13.54
N ASP A 184 7.65 24.02 -14.70
CA ASP A 184 7.06 24.58 -15.92
C ASP A 184 5.69 23.96 -16.22
N PHE A 185 5.53 22.66 -16.08
CA PHE A 185 4.33 21.96 -16.48
C PHE A 185 3.41 21.60 -15.31
N GLN A 186 2.12 21.58 -15.58
CA GLN A 186 1.11 21.18 -14.56
C GLN A 186 1.35 19.77 -14.02
N VAL A 187 1.84 18.83 -14.81
CA VAL A 187 2.15 17.48 -14.38
C VAL A 187 3.28 17.45 -13.34
N GLU A 188 4.27 18.34 -13.46
CA GLU A 188 5.36 18.44 -12.47
C GLU A 188 4.83 18.93 -11.12
N SER A 189 4.00 20.00 -11.15
CA SER A 189 3.32 20.50 -9.95
C SER A 189 2.47 19.42 -9.30
N TYR A 190 1.69 18.68 -10.10
CA TYR A 190 0.88 17.57 -9.61
C TYR A 190 1.72 16.48 -8.91
N LEU A 191 2.80 16.03 -9.53
CA LEU A 191 3.66 15.00 -8.97
C LEU A 191 4.34 15.46 -7.67
N ARG A 192 4.89 16.66 -7.65
CA ARG A 192 5.51 17.25 -6.43
C ARG A 192 4.50 17.36 -5.29
N TYR A 193 3.27 17.82 -5.59
CA TYR A 193 2.19 17.89 -4.60
C TYR A 193 1.82 16.50 -4.05
N GLN A 194 1.67 15.49 -4.90
CA GLN A 194 1.34 14.14 -4.49
C GLN A 194 2.45 13.51 -3.64
N GLY A 195 3.70 13.73 -4.02
CA GLY A 195 4.85 13.28 -3.23
C GLY A 195 4.87 13.90 -1.83
N LYS A 196 4.80 15.24 -1.76
CA LYS A 196 4.80 15.97 -0.49
C LYS A 196 3.64 15.56 0.43
N SER A 197 2.42 15.51 -0.09
CA SER A 197 1.24 15.12 0.68
C SER A 197 1.30 13.67 1.20
N PHE A 198 2.06 12.81 0.54
CA PHE A 198 2.21 11.43 0.97
C PHE A 198 3.18 11.30 2.15
N VAL A 199 4.25 12.06 2.14
CA VAL A 199 5.26 12.09 3.21
C VAL A 199 4.62 12.36 4.57
N ASP A 200 3.63 13.26 4.65
CA ASP A 200 2.98 13.62 5.91
C ASP A 200 2.14 12.50 6.54
N ARG A 201 1.75 11.50 5.77
CA ARG A 201 0.77 10.48 6.17
C ARG A 201 1.22 9.03 6.04
N PHE A 202 2.39 8.80 5.50
CA PHE A 202 2.86 7.44 5.25
C PHE A 202 4.28 7.23 5.78
N ASP A 203 4.58 5.98 6.13
CA ASP A 203 5.85 5.56 6.65
C ASP A 203 6.72 4.91 5.57
N ALA A 204 8.01 5.23 5.57
CA ALA A 204 8.94 4.76 4.56
C ALA A 204 9.20 3.25 4.65
N ASN A 205 9.41 2.70 5.85
CA ASN A 205 9.62 1.27 6.00
C ASN A 205 8.33 0.50 5.67
N SER A 206 7.15 0.98 6.09
CA SER A 206 5.88 0.39 5.68
C SER A 206 5.72 0.35 4.15
N TYR A 207 6.16 1.39 3.44
CA TYR A 207 6.16 1.38 1.97
C TYR A 207 7.01 0.24 1.39
N LEU A 208 8.21 0.02 1.94
CA LEU A 208 9.09 -1.06 1.51
C LEU A 208 8.43 -2.43 1.69
N TYR A 209 7.85 -2.69 2.87
CA TYR A 209 7.20 -3.96 3.17
C TYR A 209 5.94 -4.20 2.35
N MET A 210 5.10 -3.16 2.16
CA MET A 210 3.86 -3.26 1.39
C MET A 210 4.13 -3.56 -0.09
N THR A 211 5.06 -2.84 -0.72
CA THR A 211 5.41 -3.08 -2.11
C THR A 211 6.06 -4.45 -2.30
N ARG A 212 6.88 -4.90 -1.34
CA ARG A 212 7.46 -6.23 -1.39
C ARG A 212 6.39 -7.33 -1.23
N ALA A 213 5.41 -7.13 -0.36
CA ALA A 213 4.29 -8.06 -0.21
C ALA A 213 3.46 -8.19 -1.49
N MET A 214 3.28 -7.09 -2.25
CA MET A 214 2.61 -7.12 -3.55
C MET A 214 3.45 -7.84 -4.61
N ASP A 215 4.77 -7.64 -4.63
CA ASP A 215 5.67 -8.31 -5.58
C ASP A 215 5.71 -9.84 -5.38
N TYR A 216 5.57 -10.30 -4.14
CA TYR A 216 5.55 -11.72 -3.81
C TYR A 216 4.20 -12.40 -4.03
N PHE A 217 3.15 -11.59 -4.29
CA PHE A 217 1.81 -12.14 -4.49
C PHE A 217 1.67 -12.81 -5.86
N ASP A 218 1.31 -14.10 -5.83
CA ASP A 218 0.92 -14.86 -7.00
C ASP A 218 -0.14 -15.90 -6.61
N VAL A 219 -1.35 -15.76 -7.14
CA VAL A 219 -2.44 -16.73 -7.00
C VAL A 219 -2.81 -17.38 -8.33
N SER A 220 -2.00 -17.18 -9.37
CA SER A 220 -2.21 -17.77 -10.69
C SER A 220 -1.81 -19.24 -10.77
N GLU A 221 -0.98 -19.70 -9.84
CA GLU A 221 -0.56 -21.09 -9.74
C GLU A 221 -1.13 -21.75 -8.47
N PRO A 222 -1.41 -23.06 -8.48
CA PRO A 222 -1.79 -23.78 -7.27
C PRO A 222 -0.68 -23.63 -6.23
N VAL A 223 -1.01 -23.09 -5.06
CA VAL A 223 -0.04 -22.80 -4.00
C VAL A 223 0.58 -24.10 -3.52
N SER A 224 1.82 -24.37 -3.93
CA SER A 224 2.65 -25.36 -3.24
C SER A 224 3.13 -24.74 -1.93
N TYR A 225 2.52 -25.11 -0.80
CA TYR A 225 2.82 -24.60 0.54
C TYR A 225 4.22 -24.93 1.10
N THR A 226 5.20 -25.25 0.26
CA THR A 226 6.50 -25.77 0.68
C THR A 226 7.53 -24.74 1.11
N HIS A 227 7.28 -23.43 0.99
CA HIS A 227 8.31 -22.41 1.30
C HIS A 227 8.04 -21.51 2.50
N LEU A 228 6.97 -21.74 3.26
CA LEU A 228 6.69 -21.01 4.51
C LEU A 228 7.05 -21.85 5.76
N ARG A 229 8.20 -22.47 5.78
CA ARG A 229 8.88 -22.75 7.06
C ARG A 229 9.64 -21.48 7.40
N ALA A 230 8.96 -20.57 8.09
CA ALA A 230 9.61 -19.56 8.87
C ALA A 230 10.68 -20.20 9.74
N HIS A 231 11.83 -19.60 9.83
CA HIS A 231 12.87 -19.96 10.76
C HIS A 231 12.31 -19.92 12.19
N GLU A 232 11.83 -21.07 12.66
CA GLU A 232 11.69 -21.34 14.09
C GLU A 232 13.09 -21.75 14.57
N THR A 233 13.80 -20.81 15.13
CA THR A 233 14.89 -21.03 16.07
C THR A 233 14.83 -19.93 17.13
#